data_3205e0220fca49fdbc389685080a7a1e
#
_entry.id   3205e0220fca49fdbc389685080a7a1e
#
_cell.length_a   1.000
_cell.length_b   1.000
_cell.length_c   1.000
_cell.angle_alpha   90.00
_cell.angle_beta   90.00
_cell.angle_gamma   90.00
#
_symmetry.space_group_name_H-M   'P 1'
#
loop_
_entity.id
_entity.type
_entity.pdbx_description
1 polymer ?
#
loop_
_entity_poly.entity_id
_entity_poly.type
_entity_poly.pdbx_seq_one_letter_code
_entity_poly.pdbx_strand_id
1 'polypeptide(L)'
;QVKTYKYRVNFRDKAETTYALDKPSAYLSERALERRMKQGLPVDSTDIPVCRSYIDMLVGKGAQLVSKSKWNNTVVVQVSDTSVIDKVAALPFVTAVRKVWTAPDSIPARNANRKKEVTNRVTKSNNYYGDAWRQIAVHHGDSLHAAGFRGKGMQIAVIDAGFYNADEISVFKGMDLLGTRDFVNSHSDIYAENYHGMKVLSCMAANKPNVLVGTAPEASYWLLRSEDDDTEQPVEEDYWAEALEFADSVGVDVVNTSL
;
A
#
# COMPACT_ATOMS: atom_id res chain seq x y z
N GLN A 1 -4.76 19.25 -23.18
CA GLN A 1 -4.12 18.08 -22.55
C GLN A 1 -4.61 16.82 -23.25
N VAL A 2 -3.71 15.88 -23.64
CA VAL A 2 -4.13 14.60 -24.25
C VAL A 2 -4.83 13.81 -23.15
N LYS A 3 -6.09 13.42 -23.38
CA LYS A 3 -6.88 12.63 -22.44
C LYS A 3 -6.28 11.23 -22.31
N THR A 4 -6.05 10.74 -21.11
CA THR A 4 -5.51 9.41 -20.83
C THR A 4 -6.52 8.54 -20.11
N TYR A 5 -6.41 7.24 -20.29
CA TYR A 5 -7.30 6.24 -19.73
C TYR A 5 -6.50 5.09 -19.14
N LYS A 6 -7.00 4.47 -18.05
CA LYS A 6 -6.42 3.23 -17.54
C LYS A 6 -7.40 2.08 -17.71
N TYR A 7 -6.85 0.94 -18.10
CA TYR A 7 -7.63 -0.28 -18.34
C TYR A 7 -7.03 -1.43 -17.52
N ARG A 8 -7.88 -2.16 -16.81
CA ARG A 8 -7.55 -3.46 -16.23
C ARG A 8 -7.61 -4.51 -17.34
N VAL A 9 -6.54 -5.28 -17.48
CA VAL A 9 -6.40 -6.38 -18.44
C VAL A 9 -6.27 -7.67 -17.68
N ASN A 10 -7.19 -8.61 -17.92
CA ASN A 10 -7.17 -9.94 -17.29
C ASN A 10 -6.44 -10.93 -18.19
N PHE A 11 -5.54 -11.71 -17.59
CA PHE A 11 -4.84 -12.78 -18.28
C PHE A 11 -5.46 -14.15 -17.99
N ARG A 12 -5.42 -15.03 -18.99
CA ARG A 12 -5.99 -16.37 -18.92
C ARG A 12 -5.25 -17.26 -17.92
N ASP A 13 -3.92 -17.16 -17.90
CA ASP A 13 -3.04 -18.05 -17.16
C ASP A 13 -1.70 -17.36 -16.83
N LYS A 14 -0.81 -18.12 -16.21
CA LYS A 14 0.59 -17.77 -15.95
C LYS A 14 1.55 -18.75 -16.63
N ALA A 15 1.16 -19.33 -17.77
CA ALA A 15 1.87 -20.46 -18.38
C ALA A 15 3.29 -20.12 -18.84
N GLU A 16 3.54 -18.87 -19.25
CA GLU A 16 4.86 -18.38 -19.66
C GLU A 16 5.68 -17.77 -18.51
N THR A 17 5.36 -18.10 -17.26
CA THR A 17 6.13 -17.60 -16.13
C THR A 17 7.53 -18.23 -16.08
N THR A 18 8.50 -17.45 -15.64
CA THR A 18 9.85 -17.93 -15.32
C THR A 18 10.01 -18.35 -13.86
N TYR A 19 8.97 -18.17 -13.05
CA TYR A 19 8.94 -18.52 -11.63
C TYR A 19 8.39 -19.93 -11.43
N ALA A 20 8.89 -20.62 -10.39
CA ALA A 20 8.48 -21.98 -10.05
C ALA A 20 7.99 -22.04 -8.60
N LEU A 21 6.98 -22.87 -8.34
CA LEU A 21 6.41 -23.05 -7.00
C LEU A 21 7.40 -23.62 -5.98
N ASP A 22 8.35 -24.44 -6.44
CA ASP A 22 9.39 -25.04 -5.61
C ASP A 22 10.54 -24.06 -5.26
N LYS A 23 10.51 -22.84 -5.81
CA LYS A 23 11.48 -21.77 -5.55
C LYS A 23 10.82 -20.46 -5.11
N PRO A 24 10.01 -20.49 -4.04
CA PRO A 24 9.22 -19.34 -3.62
C PRO A 24 10.06 -18.15 -3.13
N SER A 25 11.31 -18.36 -2.73
CA SER A 25 12.25 -17.29 -2.34
C SER A 25 12.59 -16.33 -3.48
N ALA A 26 12.26 -16.67 -4.73
CA ALA A 26 12.41 -15.77 -5.88
C ALA A 26 11.36 -14.62 -5.90
N TYR A 27 10.26 -14.75 -5.16
CA TYR A 27 9.15 -13.77 -5.16
C TYR A 27 8.49 -13.53 -3.79
N LEU A 28 8.88 -14.26 -2.76
CA LEU A 28 8.47 -14.06 -1.37
C LEU A 28 9.72 -13.89 -0.50
N SER A 29 9.66 -12.98 0.48
CA SER A 29 10.74 -12.82 1.45
C SER A 29 10.86 -14.03 2.38
N GLU A 30 12.01 -14.19 3.02
CA GLU A 30 12.21 -15.22 4.04
C GLU A 30 11.17 -15.11 5.16
N ARG A 31 10.90 -13.89 5.64
CA ARG A 31 9.88 -13.64 6.65
C ARG A 31 8.48 -14.07 6.19
N ALA A 32 8.13 -13.81 4.93
CA ALA A 32 6.84 -14.25 4.37
C ALA A 32 6.72 -15.77 4.38
N LEU A 33 7.78 -16.48 4.00
CA LEU A 33 7.83 -17.94 3.99
C LEU A 33 7.74 -18.50 5.42
N GLU A 34 8.48 -17.93 6.38
CA GLU A 34 8.40 -18.32 7.79
C GLU A 34 7.00 -18.08 8.38
N ARG A 35 6.38 -16.93 8.10
CA ARG A 35 5.02 -16.64 8.56
C ARG A 35 4.04 -17.67 8.02
N ARG A 36 4.08 -17.97 6.71
CA ARG A 36 3.21 -18.97 6.07
C ARG A 36 3.41 -20.35 6.66
N MET A 37 4.66 -20.75 6.89
CA MET A 37 4.98 -22.02 7.54
C MET A 37 4.36 -22.11 8.95
N LYS A 38 4.48 -21.06 9.77
CA LYS A 38 3.89 -20.99 11.11
C LYS A 38 2.37 -21.07 11.09
N GLN A 39 1.75 -20.55 10.04
CA GLN A 39 0.29 -20.51 9.85
C GLN A 39 -0.24 -21.74 9.09
N GLY A 40 0.62 -22.62 8.61
CA GLY A 40 0.21 -23.78 7.80
C GLY A 40 -0.33 -23.39 6.42
N LEU A 41 0.07 -22.25 5.88
CA LEU A 41 -0.37 -21.74 4.57
C LEU A 41 0.63 -22.16 3.48
N PRO A 42 0.22 -22.99 2.52
CA PRO A 42 1.10 -23.38 1.40
C PRO A 42 1.29 -22.18 0.44
N VAL A 43 2.41 -22.23 -0.29
CA VAL A 43 2.60 -21.38 -1.47
C VAL A 43 1.89 -22.04 -2.64
N ASP A 44 1.14 -21.28 -3.42
CA ASP A 44 0.38 -21.78 -4.55
C ASP A 44 0.53 -20.92 -5.81
N SER A 45 -0.23 -21.24 -6.87
CA SER A 45 -0.13 -20.55 -8.16
C SER A 45 -0.55 -19.07 -8.10
N THR A 46 -1.32 -18.66 -7.09
CA THR A 46 -1.71 -17.26 -6.92
C THR A 46 -0.53 -16.39 -6.48
N ASP A 47 0.44 -16.98 -5.79
CA ASP A 47 1.65 -16.31 -5.35
C ASP A 47 2.65 -16.00 -6.47
N ILE A 48 2.59 -16.77 -7.55
CA ILE A 48 3.47 -16.59 -8.71
C ILE A 48 3.19 -15.23 -9.35
N PRO A 49 4.22 -14.41 -9.62
CA PRO A 49 4.06 -13.13 -10.32
C PRO A 49 3.41 -13.28 -11.70
N VAL A 50 2.76 -12.23 -12.15
CA VAL A 50 2.21 -12.12 -13.51
C VAL A 50 3.30 -12.32 -14.54
N CYS A 51 3.00 -13.03 -15.65
CA CYS A 51 3.96 -13.33 -16.71
C CYS A 51 4.57 -12.04 -17.28
N ARG A 52 5.89 -11.94 -17.20
CA ARG A 52 6.63 -10.80 -17.74
C ARG A 52 6.50 -10.69 -19.25
N SER A 53 6.54 -11.81 -19.96
CA SER A 53 6.35 -11.86 -21.43
C SER A 53 5.01 -11.26 -21.86
N TYR A 54 3.92 -11.53 -21.11
CA TYR A 54 2.61 -10.96 -21.39
C TYR A 54 2.61 -9.43 -21.22
N ILE A 55 3.22 -8.95 -20.12
CA ILE A 55 3.37 -7.50 -19.90
C ILE A 55 4.17 -6.85 -21.05
N ASP A 56 5.28 -7.45 -21.44
CA ASP A 56 6.15 -6.92 -22.49
C ASP A 56 5.41 -6.86 -23.85
N MET A 57 4.53 -7.83 -24.14
CA MET A 57 3.67 -7.77 -25.32
C MET A 57 2.67 -6.61 -25.29
N LEU A 58 2.06 -6.31 -24.14
CA LEU A 58 1.18 -5.15 -23.98
C LEU A 58 1.95 -3.84 -24.21
N VAL A 59 3.12 -3.72 -23.59
CA VAL A 59 4.00 -2.55 -23.74
C VAL A 59 4.44 -2.39 -25.20
N GLY A 60 4.76 -3.49 -25.87
CA GLY A 60 5.09 -3.49 -27.31
C GLY A 60 3.94 -3.04 -28.23
N LYS A 61 2.67 -3.05 -27.76
CA LYS A 61 1.52 -2.47 -28.47
C LYS A 61 1.32 -0.99 -28.20
N GLY A 62 2.11 -0.38 -27.31
CA GLY A 62 2.03 1.03 -26.94
C GLY A 62 1.29 1.31 -25.63
N ALA A 63 0.98 0.29 -24.84
CA ALA A 63 0.41 0.45 -23.52
C ALA A 63 1.52 0.71 -22.47
N GLN A 64 1.24 1.54 -21.48
CA GLN A 64 2.15 1.78 -20.35
C GLN A 64 1.65 1.00 -19.13
N LEU A 65 2.50 0.17 -18.52
CA LEU A 65 2.17 -0.54 -17.28
C LEU A 65 2.02 0.44 -16.12
N VAL A 66 0.94 0.29 -15.36
CA VAL A 66 0.64 1.11 -14.16
C VAL A 66 0.66 0.27 -12.90
N SER A 67 -0.05 -0.86 -12.87
CA SER A 67 -0.20 -1.74 -11.72
C SER A 67 -0.31 -3.20 -12.18
N LYS A 68 -0.08 -4.13 -11.26
CA LYS A 68 -0.18 -5.58 -11.50
C LYS A 68 -0.67 -6.30 -10.26
N SER A 69 -1.51 -7.31 -10.46
CA SER A 69 -1.99 -8.19 -9.39
C SER A 69 -1.66 -9.64 -9.71
N LYS A 70 -0.85 -10.27 -8.88
CA LYS A 70 -0.53 -11.70 -8.99
C LYS A 70 -1.73 -12.57 -8.57
N TRP A 71 -2.49 -12.13 -7.56
CA TRP A 71 -3.65 -12.88 -7.07
C TRP A 71 -4.79 -12.89 -8.08
N ASN A 72 -5.06 -11.76 -8.72
CA ASN A 72 -6.11 -11.63 -9.73
C ASN A 72 -5.64 -11.98 -11.15
N ASN A 73 -4.33 -12.18 -11.34
CA ASN A 73 -3.69 -12.36 -12.64
C ASN A 73 -4.06 -11.26 -13.64
N THR A 74 -3.96 -10.01 -13.19
CA THR A 74 -4.31 -8.81 -13.94
C THR A 74 -3.17 -7.81 -13.99
N VAL A 75 -3.25 -6.91 -14.95
CA VAL A 75 -2.44 -5.68 -14.98
C VAL A 75 -3.33 -4.48 -15.27
N VAL A 76 -2.94 -3.32 -14.80
CA VAL A 76 -3.51 -2.04 -15.25
C VAL A 76 -2.53 -1.40 -16.22
N VAL A 77 -3.04 -1.00 -17.36
CA VAL A 77 -2.26 -0.25 -18.36
C VAL A 77 -2.89 1.11 -18.63
N GLN A 78 -2.04 2.10 -18.90
CA GLN A 78 -2.45 3.43 -19.32
C GLN A 78 -2.22 3.62 -20.81
N VAL A 79 -3.16 4.29 -21.47
CA VAL A 79 -3.09 4.67 -22.89
C VAL A 79 -3.66 6.06 -23.11
N SER A 80 -3.15 6.76 -24.11
CA SER A 80 -3.73 8.00 -24.64
C SER A 80 -4.50 7.77 -25.95
N ASP A 81 -4.14 6.72 -26.70
CA ASP A 81 -4.84 6.26 -27.89
C ASP A 81 -5.61 4.98 -27.58
N THR A 82 -6.94 5.05 -27.61
CA THR A 82 -7.81 3.91 -27.30
C THR A 82 -7.72 2.78 -28.33
N SER A 83 -7.21 3.03 -29.55
CA SER A 83 -6.97 1.97 -30.54
C SER A 83 -5.93 0.94 -30.10
N VAL A 84 -5.07 1.31 -29.17
CA VAL A 84 -4.10 0.39 -28.52
C VAL A 84 -4.84 -0.72 -27.77
N ILE A 85 -5.99 -0.41 -27.19
CA ILE A 85 -6.78 -1.37 -26.38
C ILE A 85 -7.38 -2.48 -27.27
N ASP A 86 -7.78 -2.18 -28.49
CA ASP A 86 -8.25 -3.20 -29.44
C ASP A 86 -7.13 -4.19 -29.77
N LYS A 87 -5.89 -3.69 -29.92
CA LYS A 87 -4.70 -4.54 -30.16
C LYS A 87 -4.34 -5.38 -28.93
N VAL A 88 -4.52 -4.84 -27.71
CA VAL A 88 -4.32 -5.54 -26.45
C VAL A 88 -5.37 -6.64 -26.28
N ALA A 89 -6.64 -6.33 -26.52
CA ALA A 89 -7.75 -7.27 -26.38
C ALA A 89 -7.68 -8.45 -27.38
N ALA A 90 -7.02 -8.25 -28.52
CA ALA A 90 -6.81 -9.29 -29.53
C ALA A 90 -5.68 -10.30 -29.17
N LEU A 91 -4.93 -10.08 -28.10
CA LEU A 91 -3.86 -11.00 -27.68
C LEU A 91 -4.45 -12.30 -27.13
N PRO A 92 -3.91 -13.48 -27.48
CA PRO A 92 -4.53 -14.78 -27.21
C PRO A 92 -4.62 -15.14 -25.72
N PHE A 93 -3.81 -14.51 -24.87
CA PHE A 93 -3.81 -14.70 -23.43
C PHE A 93 -4.64 -13.66 -22.66
N VAL A 94 -5.21 -12.66 -23.34
CA VAL A 94 -6.11 -11.67 -22.74
C VAL A 94 -7.54 -12.20 -22.75
N THR A 95 -8.18 -12.24 -21.60
CA THR A 95 -9.56 -12.74 -21.44
C THR A 95 -10.60 -11.64 -21.30
N ALA A 96 -10.21 -10.50 -20.75
CA ALA A 96 -11.08 -9.34 -20.58
C ALA A 96 -10.26 -8.05 -20.48
N VAL A 97 -10.87 -6.95 -20.92
CA VAL A 97 -10.32 -5.60 -20.77
C VAL A 97 -11.43 -4.69 -20.26
N ARG A 98 -11.20 -4.00 -19.16
CA ARG A 98 -12.16 -3.08 -18.55
C ARG A 98 -11.53 -1.72 -18.28
N LYS A 99 -12.19 -0.65 -18.71
CA LYS A 99 -11.76 0.70 -18.34
C LYS A 99 -12.01 0.92 -16.85
N VAL A 100 -10.98 1.31 -16.10
CA VAL A 100 -11.01 1.52 -14.65
C VAL A 100 -10.72 2.96 -14.24
N TRP A 101 -10.21 3.79 -15.18
CA TRP A 101 -9.94 5.18 -14.88
C TRP A 101 -9.97 6.05 -16.15
N THR A 102 -10.39 7.29 -15.97
CA THR A 102 -10.36 8.33 -17.00
C THR A 102 -9.74 9.58 -16.41
N ALA A 103 -8.75 10.16 -17.10
CA ALA A 103 -8.16 11.41 -16.65
C ALA A 103 -9.24 12.49 -16.49
N PRO A 104 -9.29 13.20 -15.36
CA PRO A 104 -10.21 14.29 -15.13
C PRO A 104 -9.96 15.41 -16.15
N ASP A 105 -11.01 16.12 -16.57
CA ASP A 105 -10.91 17.21 -17.56
C ASP A 105 -10.12 18.41 -17.00
N SER A 106 -10.11 18.59 -15.67
CA SER A 106 -9.23 19.49 -14.96
C SER A 106 -8.68 18.77 -13.72
N ILE A 107 -7.37 18.72 -13.59
CA ILE A 107 -6.75 18.39 -12.30
C ILE A 107 -6.93 19.66 -11.47
N PRO A 108 -7.65 19.61 -10.32
CA PRO A 108 -7.60 20.71 -9.38
C PRO A 108 -6.13 21.09 -9.21
N ALA A 109 -5.79 22.39 -9.29
CA ALA A 109 -4.44 22.79 -8.95
C ALA A 109 -4.20 22.22 -7.55
N ARG A 110 -3.51 21.08 -7.47
CA ARG A 110 -3.02 20.59 -6.20
C ARG A 110 -2.35 21.80 -5.60
N ASN A 111 -2.96 22.37 -4.56
CA ASN A 111 -2.17 23.15 -3.64
C ASN A 111 -1.08 22.16 -3.26
N ALA A 112 0.06 22.24 -3.99
CA ALA A 112 1.23 21.46 -3.65
C ALA A 112 1.34 21.69 -2.16
N ASN A 113 0.96 20.66 -1.39
CA ASN A 113 0.94 20.77 0.05
C ASN A 113 2.41 20.95 0.40
N ARG A 114 2.86 22.20 0.30
CA ARG A 114 4.17 22.59 0.76
C ARG A 114 4.20 22.09 2.19
N LYS A 115 5.09 21.15 2.49
CA LYS A 115 5.32 20.70 3.87
C LYS A 115 5.25 21.95 4.75
N LYS A 116 4.14 22.10 5.48
CA LYS A 116 4.00 23.23 6.39
C LYS A 116 4.95 22.94 7.54
N GLU A 117 5.68 23.96 7.95
CA GLU A 117 6.51 23.87 9.15
C GLU A 117 5.68 23.32 10.30
N VAL A 118 6.08 22.13 10.79
CA VAL A 118 5.36 21.45 11.86
C VAL A 118 5.64 22.19 13.16
N THR A 119 4.69 23.00 13.61
CA THR A 119 4.77 23.57 14.96
C THR A 119 4.43 22.47 15.97
N ASN A 120 5.45 21.83 16.52
CA ASN A 120 5.33 20.83 17.58
C ASN A 120 4.90 21.49 18.92
N ARG A 121 3.73 22.16 18.95
CA ARG A 121 3.12 22.59 20.23
C ARG A 121 2.54 21.37 20.91
N VAL A 122 3.25 20.89 21.92
CA VAL A 122 2.90 19.69 22.65
C VAL A 122 2.41 20.10 24.04
N THR A 123 1.15 19.84 24.34
CA THR A 123 0.62 19.91 25.72
C THR A 123 0.93 18.56 26.39
N LYS A 124 1.77 18.57 27.42
CA LYS A 124 2.05 17.35 28.19
C LYS A 124 0.87 17.04 29.11
N SER A 125 0.41 15.81 29.07
CA SER A 125 -0.55 15.25 30.02
C SER A 125 0.18 14.60 31.21
N ASN A 126 -0.49 14.48 32.36
CA ASN A 126 -0.01 13.68 33.49
C ASN A 126 -0.18 12.17 33.25
N ASN A 127 -0.89 11.77 32.21
CA ASN A 127 -1.07 10.38 31.81
C ASN A 127 -0.01 9.95 30.79
N TYR A 128 0.57 8.75 30.96
CA TYR A 128 1.58 8.20 30.04
C TYR A 128 1.14 8.19 28.58
N TYR A 129 -0.13 7.88 28.31
CA TYR A 129 -0.68 7.81 26.94
C TYR A 129 -1.05 9.18 26.35
N GLY A 130 -1.03 10.24 27.17
CA GLY A 130 -1.40 11.58 26.72
C GLY A 130 -2.83 11.64 26.20
N ASP A 131 -3.00 12.22 25.02
CA ASP A 131 -4.32 12.39 24.38
C ASP A 131 -4.96 11.06 23.95
N ALA A 132 -4.17 9.98 23.80
CA ALA A 132 -4.68 8.66 23.43
C ALA A 132 -5.29 7.89 24.64
N TRP A 133 -5.21 8.40 25.87
CA TRP A 133 -5.58 7.64 27.07
C TRP A 133 -6.96 6.95 26.97
N ARG A 134 -7.99 7.69 26.58
CA ARG A 134 -9.35 7.14 26.52
C ARG A 134 -9.48 6.02 25.49
N GLN A 135 -8.81 6.15 24.36
CA GLN A 135 -8.82 5.15 23.28
C GLN A 135 -8.09 3.87 23.70
N ILE A 136 -6.97 4.00 24.40
CA ILE A 136 -6.22 2.86 24.92
C ILE A 136 -6.99 2.17 26.06
N ALA A 137 -7.52 2.94 27.01
CA ALA A 137 -8.19 2.41 28.20
C ALA A 137 -9.48 1.65 27.89
N VAL A 138 -10.29 2.10 26.89
CA VAL A 138 -11.54 1.44 26.51
C VAL A 138 -11.36 0.01 26.04
N HIS A 139 -10.18 -0.32 25.51
CA HIS A 139 -9.81 -1.65 25.02
C HIS A 139 -8.86 -2.39 25.99
N HIS A 140 -8.62 -1.86 27.19
CA HIS A 140 -7.63 -2.39 28.14
C HIS A 140 -6.22 -2.51 27.55
N GLY A 141 -5.87 -1.65 26.57
CA GLY A 141 -4.57 -1.62 25.93
C GLY A 141 -3.43 -1.27 26.89
N ASP A 142 -3.71 -0.51 27.94
CA ASP A 142 -2.79 -0.22 29.03
C ASP A 142 -2.36 -1.51 29.78
N SER A 143 -3.28 -2.44 30.02
CA SER A 143 -3.00 -3.74 30.61
C SER A 143 -2.13 -4.62 29.69
N LEU A 144 -2.40 -4.60 28.37
CA LEU A 144 -1.57 -5.29 27.39
C LEU A 144 -0.14 -4.71 27.37
N HIS A 145 -0.02 -3.40 27.36
CA HIS A 145 1.29 -2.73 27.41
C HIS A 145 2.04 -3.01 28.71
N ALA A 146 1.35 -3.05 29.86
CA ALA A 146 1.93 -3.42 31.14
C ALA A 146 2.45 -4.88 31.15
N ALA A 147 1.79 -5.77 30.42
CA ALA A 147 2.21 -7.16 30.20
C ALA A 147 3.33 -7.30 29.14
N GLY A 148 3.78 -6.20 28.53
CA GLY A 148 4.88 -6.19 27.55
C GLY A 148 4.43 -6.32 26.09
N PHE A 149 3.13 -6.40 25.81
CA PHE A 149 2.60 -6.52 24.44
C PHE A 149 2.45 -5.12 23.81
N ARG A 150 3.50 -4.62 23.17
CA ARG A 150 3.59 -3.28 22.56
C ARG A 150 3.85 -3.31 21.05
N GLY A 151 3.74 -4.48 20.43
CA GLY A 151 3.97 -4.69 19.00
C GLY A 151 5.41 -5.06 18.62
N LYS A 152 6.33 -5.19 19.58
CA LYS A 152 7.72 -5.54 19.30
C LYS A 152 7.86 -6.84 18.51
N GLY A 153 8.59 -6.79 17.38
CA GLY A 153 8.81 -7.93 16.49
C GLY A 153 7.69 -8.16 15.47
N MET A 154 6.57 -7.40 15.57
CA MET A 154 5.49 -7.44 14.59
C MET A 154 5.70 -6.42 13.48
N GLN A 155 5.37 -6.77 12.25
CA GLN A 155 5.34 -5.86 11.11
C GLN A 155 3.89 -5.49 10.77
N ILE A 156 3.63 -4.19 10.67
CA ILE A 156 2.31 -3.64 10.35
C ILE A 156 2.42 -2.85 9.05
N ALA A 157 1.57 -3.15 8.07
CA ALA A 157 1.38 -2.28 6.92
C ALA A 157 0.17 -1.38 7.14
N VAL A 158 0.35 -0.09 6.91
CA VAL A 158 -0.75 0.89 6.85
C VAL A 158 -0.95 1.25 5.40
N ILE A 159 -2.12 0.90 4.85
CA ILE A 159 -2.51 1.17 3.47
C ILE A 159 -3.55 2.28 3.51
N ASP A 160 -3.26 3.43 2.85
CA ASP A 160 -4.07 4.64 3.00
C ASP A 160 -3.82 5.64 1.83
N ALA A 161 -4.47 6.80 1.87
CA ALA A 161 -4.38 7.86 0.87
C ALA A 161 -3.07 8.68 0.92
N GLY A 162 -2.31 8.61 2.00
CA GLY A 162 -1.07 9.35 2.18
C GLY A 162 -0.70 9.55 3.65
N PHE A 163 0.51 10.07 3.89
CA PHE A 163 1.09 10.17 5.23
C PHE A 163 1.71 11.55 5.48
N TYR A 164 0.94 12.61 5.17
CA TYR A 164 1.42 13.98 5.19
C TYR A 164 2.21 14.33 6.44
N ASN A 165 3.47 14.77 6.27
CA ASN A 165 4.42 15.15 7.34
C ASN A 165 4.70 14.05 8.39
N ALA A 166 4.36 12.79 8.18
CA ALA A 166 4.63 11.75 9.18
C ALA A 166 6.14 11.59 9.48
N ASP A 167 7.00 11.91 8.53
CA ASP A 167 8.46 11.94 8.67
C ASP A 167 8.98 13.07 9.57
N GLU A 168 8.19 14.14 9.78
CA GLU A 168 8.58 15.33 10.53
C GLU A 168 7.91 15.42 11.92
N ILE A 169 6.77 14.73 12.10
CA ILE A 169 5.97 14.82 13.32
C ILE A 169 6.66 14.08 14.48
N SER A 170 6.89 14.80 15.58
CA SER A 170 7.70 14.30 16.70
C SER A 170 7.15 13.07 17.43
N VAL A 171 5.88 12.73 17.30
CA VAL A 171 5.29 11.51 17.91
C VAL A 171 5.74 10.23 17.20
N PHE A 172 6.22 10.34 15.95
CA PHE A 172 6.77 9.22 15.17
C PHE A 172 8.29 9.11 15.25
N LYS A 173 8.94 10.03 15.98
CA LYS A 173 10.40 10.01 16.12
C LYS A 173 10.86 8.72 16.78
N GLY A 174 11.64 7.94 16.05
CA GLY A 174 12.13 6.62 16.51
C GLY A 174 11.20 5.46 16.17
N MET A 175 10.11 5.68 15.42
CA MET A 175 9.33 4.61 14.81
C MET A 175 10.24 3.74 13.93
N ASP A 176 10.12 2.43 14.04
CA ASP A 176 10.83 1.49 13.17
C ASP A 176 10.11 1.43 11.81
N LEU A 177 10.55 2.26 10.86
CA LEU A 177 10.02 2.34 9.52
C LEU A 177 10.81 1.41 8.59
N LEU A 178 10.16 0.37 8.08
CA LEU A 178 10.75 -0.61 7.16
C LEU A 178 10.81 -0.10 5.73
N GLY A 179 9.88 0.76 5.35
CA GLY A 179 9.85 1.40 4.04
C GLY A 179 8.51 1.99 3.68
N THR A 180 8.49 2.64 2.52
CA THR A 180 7.31 3.30 1.97
C THR A 180 7.11 2.91 0.52
N ARG A 181 5.86 2.91 0.04
CA ARG A 181 5.58 2.73 -1.38
C ARG A 181 4.30 3.45 -1.79
N ASP A 182 4.34 4.07 -2.96
CA ASP A 182 3.18 4.68 -3.60
C ASP A 182 2.77 3.84 -4.81
N PHE A 183 1.57 3.26 -4.76
CA PHE A 183 0.98 2.46 -5.84
C PHE A 183 0.14 3.30 -6.80
N VAL A 184 -0.25 4.52 -6.41
CA VAL A 184 -0.99 5.46 -7.24
C VAL A 184 -0.06 6.19 -8.19
N ASN A 185 1.07 6.69 -7.65
CA ASN A 185 2.08 7.43 -8.39
C ASN A 185 3.47 7.16 -7.82
N SER A 186 4.23 6.28 -8.47
CA SER A 186 5.57 5.88 -8.03
C SER A 186 6.61 7.02 -7.96
N HIS A 187 6.28 8.21 -8.46
CA HIS A 187 7.15 9.40 -8.46
C HIS A 187 6.74 10.43 -7.41
N SER A 188 5.66 10.20 -6.66
CA SER A 188 5.24 11.11 -5.61
C SER A 188 5.94 10.81 -4.27
N ASP A 189 5.92 11.81 -3.39
CA ASP A 189 6.33 11.67 -2.00
C ASP A 189 5.09 11.44 -1.14
N ILE A 190 4.93 10.26 -0.56
CA ILE A 190 3.78 9.93 0.28
C ILE A 190 3.61 10.88 1.48
N TYR A 191 4.68 11.56 1.89
CA TYR A 191 4.67 12.55 2.95
C TYR A 191 4.20 13.94 2.50
N ALA A 192 3.99 14.13 1.20
CA ALA A 192 3.36 15.31 0.61
C ALA A 192 1.89 15.06 0.20
N GLU A 193 1.42 13.82 0.34
CA GLU A 193 0.07 13.40 -0.03
C GLU A 193 -0.94 13.60 1.12
N ASN A 194 -2.10 12.95 1.09
CA ASN A 194 -3.15 13.14 2.08
C ASN A 194 -2.68 12.90 3.54
N TYR A 195 -3.28 13.61 4.48
CA TYR A 195 -2.96 13.50 5.92
C TYR A 195 -3.71 12.35 6.63
N HIS A 196 -4.66 11.68 5.96
CA HIS A 196 -5.53 10.69 6.62
C HIS A 196 -4.71 9.53 7.17
N GLY A 197 -3.87 8.89 6.37
CA GLY A 197 -3.01 7.78 6.81
C GLY A 197 -2.03 8.15 7.92
N MET A 198 -1.58 9.41 7.98
CA MET A 198 -0.78 9.90 9.11
C MET A 198 -1.61 9.90 10.40
N LYS A 199 -2.88 10.28 10.38
CA LYS A 199 -3.77 10.20 11.55
C LYS A 199 -4.02 8.76 11.96
N VAL A 200 -4.30 7.86 11.00
CA VAL A 200 -4.46 6.43 11.24
C VAL A 200 -3.19 5.85 11.87
N LEU A 201 -2.03 6.14 11.29
CA LEU A 201 -0.73 5.73 11.81
C LEU A 201 -0.52 6.18 13.26
N SER A 202 -0.97 7.40 13.61
CA SER A 202 -0.80 7.94 14.97
C SER A 202 -1.54 7.13 16.04
N CYS A 203 -2.64 6.48 15.69
CA CYS A 203 -3.39 5.61 16.60
C CYS A 203 -2.60 4.34 16.98
N MET A 204 -1.64 3.94 16.15
CA MET A 204 -0.85 2.70 16.34
C MET A 204 0.60 2.99 16.71
N ALA A 205 1.30 3.80 15.91
CA ALA A 205 2.75 3.96 15.93
C ALA A 205 3.25 5.12 16.81
N ALA A 206 2.38 6.05 17.20
CA ALA A 206 2.83 7.16 18.04
C ALA A 206 3.51 6.65 19.32
N ASN A 207 4.70 7.19 19.64
CA ASN A 207 5.48 6.77 20.81
C ASN A 207 6.15 7.98 21.49
N LYS A 208 5.31 8.87 22.01
CA LYS A 208 5.79 10.03 22.78
C LYS A 208 5.06 10.09 24.13
N PRO A 209 5.66 9.53 25.20
CA PRO A 209 5.06 9.52 26.52
C PRO A 209 4.56 10.90 26.99
N ASN A 210 3.40 10.91 27.65
CA ASN A 210 2.69 12.10 28.14
C ASN A 210 2.16 13.03 27.02
N VAL A 211 2.25 12.62 25.75
CA VAL A 211 1.75 13.35 24.59
C VAL A 211 0.78 12.51 23.80
N LEU A 212 1.27 11.45 23.20
CA LEU A 212 0.50 10.48 22.42
C LEU A 212 1.26 9.15 22.35
N VAL A 213 0.64 8.07 22.82
CA VAL A 213 1.17 6.71 22.68
C VAL A 213 0.09 5.84 22.07
N GLY A 214 0.38 5.23 20.92
CA GLY A 214 -0.53 4.38 20.16
C GLY A 214 -0.61 2.95 20.71
N THR A 215 -1.33 2.10 19.98
CA THR A 215 -1.61 0.70 20.39
C THR A 215 -0.43 -0.25 20.15
N ALA A 216 0.44 0.04 19.19
CA ALA A 216 1.60 -0.79 18.83
C ALA A 216 2.88 0.06 18.61
N PRO A 217 3.30 0.83 19.65
CA PRO A 217 4.36 1.83 19.51
C PRO A 217 5.77 1.23 19.30
N GLU A 218 5.93 -0.08 19.41
CA GLU A 218 7.19 -0.80 19.22
C GLU A 218 7.15 -1.77 18.03
N ALA A 219 6.09 -1.72 17.21
CA ALA A 219 6.01 -2.46 15.97
C ALA A 219 6.87 -1.79 14.88
N SER A 220 7.21 -2.58 13.85
CA SER A 220 7.84 -2.09 12.61
C SER A 220 6.76 -1.78 11.57
N TYR A 221 6.92 -0.71 10.79
CA TYR A 221 5.86 -0.20 9.92
C TYR A 221 6.27 -0.14 8.46
N TRP A 222 5.32 -0.52 7.57
CA TRP A 222 5.30 -0.21 6.15
C TRP A 222 4.21 0.83 5.90
N LEU A 223 4.51 1.92 5.16
CA LEU A 223 3.53 2.93 4.79
C LEU A 223 3.27 2.85 3.29
N LEU A 224 2.06 2.47 2.92
CA LEU A 224 1.68 2.13 1.56
C LEU A 224 0.52 3.02 1.10
N ARG A 225 0.73 3.81 0.04
CA ARG A 225 -0.35 4.61 -0.55
C ARG A 225 -1.00 3.84 -1.68
N SER A 226 -2.33 3.67 -1.61
CA SER A 226 -3.14 3.00 -2.65
C SER A 226 -4.37 3.79 -3.07
N GLU A 227 -4.64 4.93 -2.44
CA GLU A 227 -5.83 5.74 -2.68
C GLU A 227 -5.45 7.11 -3.26
N ASP A 228 -6.24 7.58 -4.22
CA ASP A 228 -6.16 8.92 -4.81
C ASP A 228 -7.43 9.70 -4.47
N ASP A 229 -7.41 10.44 -3.37
CA ASP A 229 -8.54 11.22 -2.86
C ASP A 229 -8.98 12.37 -3.77
N ASP A 230 -8.25 12.67 -4.84
CA ASP A 230 -8.67 13.59 -5.88
C ASP A 230 -9.69 12.97 -6.86
N THR A 231 -9.70 11.62 -6.98
CA THR A 231 -10.54 10.91 -7.97
C THR A 231 -10.95 9.53 -7.46
N GLU A 232 -12.15 9.36 -6.99
CA GLU A 232 -12.69 8.05 -6.62
C GLU A 232 -13.06 7.22 -7.86
N GLN A 233 -12.15 6.35 -8.32
CA GLN A 233 -12.35 5.54 -9.51
C GLN A 233 -11.94 4.07 -9.28
N PRO A 234 -12.52 3.11 -10.04
CA PRO A 234 -12.30 1.67 -9.84
C PRO A 234 -10.84 1.19 -9.91
N VAL A 235 -9.91 2.01 -10.41
CA VAL A 235 -8.47 1.68 -10.45
C VAL A 235 -7.86 1.54 -9.05
N GLU A 236 -8.46 2.15 -8.04
CA GLU A 236 -7.98 2.09 -6.65
C GLU A 236 -8.08 0.68 -6.07
N GLU A 237 -9.06 -0.12 -6.53
CA GLU A 237 -9.12 -1.54 -6.21
C GLU A 237 -7.86 -2.31 -6.66
N ASP A 238 -7.29 -1.93 -7.82
CA ASP A 238 -6.06 -2.55 -8.34
C ASP A 238 -4.84 -2.12 -7.53
N TYR A 239 -4.75 -0.84 -7.15
CA TYR A 239 -3.67 -0.33 -6.31
C TYR A 239 -3.70 -0.96 -4.92
N TRP A 240 -4.88 -1.07 -4.33
CA TRP A 240 -5.09 -1.71 -3.06
C TRP A 240 -4.70 -3.20 -3.08
N ALA A 241 -5.12 -3.94 -4.12
CA ALA A 241 -4.73 -5.33 -4.30
C ALA A 241 -3.20 -5.47 -4.41
N GLU A 242 -2.53 -4.63 -5.22
CA GLU A 242 -1.07 -4.65 -5.35
C GLU A 242 -0.37 -4.30 -4.02
N ALA A 243 -0.93 -3.37 -3.22
CA ALA A 243 -0.41 -3.01 -1.91
C ALA A 243 -0.52 -4.18 -0.92
N LEU A 244 -1.65 -4.91 -0.90
CA LEU A 244 -1.83 -6.12 -0.08
C LEU A 244 -0.87 -7.23 -0.49
N GLU A 245 -0.70 -7.46 -1.78
CA GLU A 245 0.23 -8.45 -2.33
C GLU A 245 1.69 -8.13 -1.98
N PHE A 246 2.03 -6.84 -1.98
CA PHE A 246 3.33 -6.38 -1.52
C PHE A 246 3.50 -6.67 -0.03
N ALA A 247 2.53 -6.28 0.81
CA ALA A 247 2.56 -6.53 2.26
C ALA A 247 2.71 -8.03 2.58
N ASP A 248 1.96 -8.90 1.88
CA ASP A 248 2.11 -10.36 1.99
C ASP A 248 3.51 -10.82 1.58
N SER A 249 4.04 -10.31 0.47
CA SER A 249 5.33 -10.73 -0.08
C SER A 249 6.53 -10.36 0.80
N VAL A 250 6.45 -9.24 1.55
CA VAL A 250 7.50 -8.82 2.49
C VAL A 250 7.32 -9.41 3.89
N GLY A 251 6.22 -10.13 4.16
CA GLY A 251 5.99 -10.86 5.40
C GLY A 251 5.38 -10.02 6.51
N VAL A 252 4.52 -9.07 6.17
CA VAL A 252 3.73 -8.30 7.14
C VAL A 252 2.80 -9.21 7.95
N ASP A 253 2.69 -8.98 9.25
CA ASP A 253 1.84 -9.76 10.16
C ASP A 253 0.42 -9.21 10.22
N VAL A 254 0.27 -7.89 10.17
CA VAL A 254 -1.02 -7.18 10.29
C VAL A 254 -1.11 -6.09 9.23
N VAL A 255 -2.25 -6.01 8.57
CA VAL A 255 -2.56 -4.91 7.65
C VAL A 255 -3.69 -4.07 8.25
N ASN A 256 -3.47 -2.76 8.33
CA ASN A 256 -4.53 -1.79 8.55
C ASN A 256 -4.83 -1.08 7.25
N THR A 257 -6.08 -1.13 6.82
CA THR A 257 -6.59 -0.40 5.66
C THR A 257 -7.83 0.39 6.08
N SER A 258 -7.85 1.68 5.83
CA SER A 258 -8.90 2.62 6.28
C SER A 258 -9.34 3.47 5.09
N LEU A 259 -9.93 2.80 4.08
CA LEU A 259 -10.35 3.35 2.79
C LEU A 259 -11.86 3.59 2.77
#